data_1f4cd80fb167221e0e96e9ecce91782b
#
_entry.id   1f4cd80fb167221e0e96e9ecce91782b
#
_cell.length_a   1.000
_cell.length_b   1.000
_cell.length_c   1.000
_cell.angle_alpha   90.00
_cell.angle_beta   90.00
_cell.angle_gamma   90.00
#
_symmetry.space_group_name_H-M   'P 1'
#
loop_
_entity.id
_entity.type
_entity.pdbx_description
1 polymer ?
#
loop_
_entity_poly.entity_id
_entity_poly.type
_entity_poly.pdbx_seq_one_letter_code
_entity_poly.pdbx_strand_id
1 'polypeptide(L)'
;MSSTLHERLHFDAANGAVLDTTRRYVLLRTDVLMGLFDELPDPARSEALRAFGRSVARHGADSVRAYATAAGNDALPSMMEDAAASLGWGRWHIDVGGSGQAAALSIRLTVENSPFAAAASPAASPVCHAIAGMLEALGAALWQRPAIAHETRCSDQHGDGVCHFVAMPSSVAMPPSSFPPTSP
;
A
#
# COMPACT_ATOMS: atom_id res chain seq x y z
N MET A 1 24.82 -1.77 -2.22
CA MET A 1 23.75 -0.97 -2.84
C MET A 1 22.55 -1.89 -2.97
N SER A 2 21.42 -1.56 -2.35
CA SER A 2 20.21 -2.36 -2.50
C SER A 2 19.67 -2.14 -3.92
N SER A 3 19.40 -3.21 -4.68
CA SER A 3 18.79 -3.10 -6.00
C SER A 3 17.35 -2.61 -5.87
N THR A 4 16.90 -1.76 -6.80
CA THR A 4 15.51 -1.31 -6.85
C THR A 4 14.58 -2.49 -7.15
N LEU A 5 13.28 -2.37 -6.84
CA LEU A 5 12.32 -3.43 -7.17
C LEU A 5 12.29 -3.71 -8.68
N HIS A 6 12.41 -2.66 -9.50
CA HIS A 6 12.45 -2.81 -10.96
C HIS A 6 13.60 -3.73 -11.42
N GLU A 7 14.78 -3.62 -10.81
CA GLU A 7 15.94 -4.48 -11.14
C GLU A 7 15.78 -5.93 -10.68
N ARG A 8 14.94 -6.18 -9.66
CA ARG A 8 14.68 -7.51 -9.12
C ARG A 8 13.54 -8.25 -9.81
N LEU A 9 12.65 -7.54 -10.52
CA LEU A 9 11.58 -8.19 -11.26
C LEU A 9 12.13 -9.00 -12.42
N HIS A 10 11.92 -10.30 -12.36
CA HIS A 10 12.30 -11.26 -13.40
C HIS A 10 11.07 -11.64 -14.23
N PHE A 11 11.17 -11.39 -15.53
CA PHE A 11 10.14 -11.74 -16.51
C PHE A 11 10.49 -13.09 -17.14
N ASP A 12 9.90 -14.17 -16.64
CA ASP A 12 10.06 -15.53 -17.16
C ASP A 12 8.98 -15.82 -18.22
N ALA A 13 9.29 -15.46 -19.46
CA ALA A 13 8.37 -15.67 -20.57
C ALA A 13 8.11 -17.15 -20.88
N ALA A 14 9.07 -18.04 -20.59
CA ALA A 14 8.91 -19.47 -20.85
C ALA A 14 7.86 -20.12 -19.94
N ASN A 15 7.79 -19.66 -18.69
CA ASN A 15 6.82 -20.14 -17.70
C ASN A 15 5.62 -19.18 -17.51
N GLY A 16 5.57 -18.06 -18.25
CA GLY A 16 4.51 -17.06 -18.13
C GLY A 16 4.44 -16.46 -16.72
N ALA A 17 5.57 -16.09 -16.13
CA ALA A 17 5.66 -15.60 -14.77
C ALA A 17 6.45 -14.30 -14.65
N VAL A 18 6.01 -13.42 -13.73
CA VAL A 18 6.78 -12.26 -13.26
C VAL A 18 7.07 -12.48 -11.79
N LEU A 19 8.32 -12.48 -11.40
CA LEU A 19 8.78 -12.87 -10.08
C LEU A 19 9.68 -11.81 -9.44
N ASP A 20 9.52 -11.57 -8.15
CA ASP A 20 10.55 -10.97 -7.28
C ASP A 20 10.90 -12.01 -6.22
N THR A 21 12.06 -12.66 -6.37
CA THR A 21 12.45 -13.83 -5.58
C THR A 21 11.40 -14.95 -5.65
N THR A 22 10.66 -15.22 -4.58
CA THR A 22 9.58 -16.23 -4.52
C THR A 22 8.19 -15.64 -4.73
N ARG A 23 8.05 -14.32 -4.81
CA ARG A 23 6.75 -13.65 -4.97
C ARG A 23 6.40 -13.56 -6.44
N ARG A 24 5.23 -14.06 -6.78
CA ARG A 24 4.69 -13.96 -8.14
C ARG A 24 3.81 -12.71 -8.28
N TYR A 25 4.05 -11.95 -9.34
CA TYR A 25 3.29 -10.77 -9.72
C TYR A 25 2.40 -11.05 -10.93
N VAL A 26 1.35 -10.28 -11.05
CA VAL A 26 0.51 -10.16 -12.24
C VAL A 26 0.50 -8.71 -12.65
N LEU A 27 0.81 -8.43 -13.91
CA LEU A 27 0.63 -7.10 -14.49
C LEU A 27 -0.81 -6.99 -14.97
N LEU A 28 -1.54 -6.04 -14.42
CA LEU A 28 -2.93 -5.78 -14.77
C LEU A 28 -3.09 -4.30 -15.12
N ARG A 29 -3.81 -4.00 -16.19
CA ARG A 29 -4.16 -2.61 -16.52
C ARG A 29 -5.05 -2.05 -15.44
N THR A 30 -4.84 -0.78 -15.08
CA THR A 30 -5.57 -0.13 -13.99
C THR A 30 -7.05 0.04 -14.29
N ASP A 31 -7.41 0.31 -15.55
CA ASP A 31 -8.81 0.39 -15.99
C ASP A 31 -9.55 -0.95 -15.89
N VAL A 32 -8.86 -2.07 -16.13
CA VAL A 32 -9.45 -3.41 -15.93
C VAL A 32 -9.66 -3.70 -14.45
N LEU A 33 -8.68 -3.33 -13.60
CA LEU A 33 -8.80 -3.52 -12.15
C LEU A 33 -9.91 -2.64 -11.56
N MET A 34 -9.93 -1.35 -11.88
CA MET A 34 -10.91 -0.42 -11.33
C MET A 34 -12.31 -0.65 -11.93
N GLY A 35 -12.39 -1.04 -13.21
CA GLY A 35 -13.64 -1.43 -13.86
C GLY A 35 -14.33 -2.60 -13.19
N LEU A 36 -13.57 -3.55 -12.59
CA LEU A 36 -14.16 -4.61 -11.77
C LEU A 36 -14.99 -4.06 -10.60
N PHE A 37 -14.50 -3.01 -9.94
CA PHE A 37 -15.22 -2.38 -8.84
C PHE A 37 -16.40 -1.53 -9.35
N ASP A 38 -16.29 -0.92 -10.53
CA ASP A 38 -17.33 -0.11 -11.14
C ASP A 38 -18.55 -0.94 -11.59
N GLU A 39 -18.38 -2.25 -11.85
CA GLU A 39 -19.49 -3.19 -12.11
C GLU A 39 -20.34 -3.47 -10.87
N LEU A 40 -19.87 -3.10 -9.67
CA LEU A 40 -20.59 -3.36 -8.43
C LEU A 40 -21.46 -2.16 -8.03
N PRO A 41 -22.71 -2.35 -7.64
CA PRO A 41 -23.54 -1.29 -7.08
C PRO A 41 -23.07 -0.93 -5.67
N ASP A 42 -23.29 0.32 -5.24
CA ASP A 42 -23.13 0.68 -3.83
C ASP A 42 -24.23 -0.02 -2.97
N PRO A 43 -23.89 -0.51 -1.76
CA PRO A 43 -22.62 -0.38 -1.04
C PRO A 43 -21.56 -1.44 -1.36
N ALA A 44 -21.83 -2.42 -2.24
CA ALA A 44 -20.92 -3.52 -2.55
C ALA A 44 -19.58 -3.02 -3.13
N ARG A 45 -19.60 -2.01 -3.99
CA ARG A 45 -18.41 -1.36 -4.55
C ARG A 45 -17.48 -0.87 -3.42
N SER A 46 -18.03 -0.08 -2.51
CA SER A 46 -17.29 0.47 -1.38
C SER A 46 -16.72 -0.61 -0.47
N GLU A 47 -17.47 -1.69 -0.24
CA GLU A 47 -17.00 -2.83 0.57
C GLU A 47 -15.88 -3.60 -0.14
N ALA A 48 -15.99 -3.81 -1.45
CA ALA A 48 -14.96 -4.48 -2.26
C ALA A 48 -13.65 -3.67 -2.30
N LEU A 49 -13.72 -2.35 -2.46
CA LEU A 49 -12.54 -1.47 -2.39
C LEU A 49 -11.86 -1.54 -1.02
N ARG A 50 -12.64 -1.50 0.08
CA ARG A 50 -12.09 -1.69 1.43
C ARG A 50 -11.48 -3.09 1.62
N ALA A 51 -12.12 -4.13 1.08
CA ALA A 51 -11.58 -5.50 1.13
C ALA A 51 -10.27 -5.62 0.36
N PHE A 52 -10.14 -4.95 -0.78
CA PHE A 52 -8.88 -4.86 -1.52
C PHE A 52 -7.80 -4.18 -0.68
N GLY A 53 -8.09 -3.05 -0.03
CA GLY A 53 -7.15 -2.39 0.89
C GLY A 53 -6.69 -3.30 2.03
N ARG A 54 -7.62 -4.02 2.69
CA ARG A 54 -7.28 -5.02 3.73
C ARG A 54 -6.39 -6.16 3.20
N SER A 55 -6.64 -6.61 1.96
CA SER A 55 -5.81 -7.62 1.32
C SER A 55 -4.39 -7.11 1.08
N VAL A 56 -4.26 -5.88 0.59
CA VAL A 56 -2.95 -5.23 0.39
C VAL A 56 -2.22 -5.04 1.72
N ALA A 57 -2.90 -4.58 2.77
CA ALA A 57 -2.31 -4.45 4.10
C ALA A 57 -1.75 -5.77 4.62
N ARG A 58 -2.51 -6.86 4.48
CA ARG A 58 -2.12 -8.20 4.95
C ARG A 58 -0.92 -8.76 4.19
N HIS A 59 -1.00 -8.79 2.86
CA HIS A 59 0.02 -9.42 2.02
C HIS A 59 1.21 -8.50 1.75
N GLY A 60 1.01 -7.19 1.72
CA GLY A 60 2.07 -6.19 1.61
C GLY A 60 2.99 -6.14 2.84
N ALA A 61 2.47 -6.48 4.03
CA ALA A 61 3.25 -6.50 5.27
C ALA A 61 4.49 -7.39 5.19
N ASP A 62 4.45 -8.50 4.45
CA ASP A 62 5.63 -9.37 4.25
C ASP A 62 6.73 -8.68 3.44
N SER A 63 6.36 -7.91 2.42
CA SER A 63 7.31 -7.12 1.64
C SER A 63 7.91 -5.99 2.46
N VAL A 64 7.07 -5.27 3.22
CA VAL A 64 7.52 -4.19 4.11
C VAL A 64 8.49 -4.71 5.17
N ARG A 65 8.21 -5.85 5.80
CA ARG A 65 9.13 -6.49 6.75
C ARG A 65 10.46 -6.91 6.12
N ALA A 66 10.41 -7.45 4.90
CA ALA A 66 11.63 -7.80 4.17
C ALA A 66 12.50 -6.56 3.88
N TYR A 67 11.88 -5.44 3.51
CA TYR A 67 12.59 -4.17 3.31
C TYR A 67 13.18 -3.62 4.61
N ALA A 68 12.40 -3.63 5.70
CA ALA A 68 12.88 -3.20 7.02
C ALA A 68 14.08 -4.04 7.50
N THR A 69 14.05 -5.36 7.27
CA THR A 69 15.16 -6.26 7.59
C THR A 69 16.41 -5.98 6.75
N ALA A 70 16.22 -5.64 5.47
CA ALA A 70 17.34 -5.43 4.54
C ALA A 70 18.04 -4.08 4.73
N ALA A 71 17.31 -3.02 5.07
CA ALA A 71 17.82 -1.64 5.06
C ALA A 71 17.61 -0.88 6.38
N GLY A 72 16.87 -1.44 7.32
CA GLY A 72 16.51 -0.78 8.58
C GLY A 72 15.29 0.14 8.45
N ASN A 73 14.72 0.50 9.60
CA ASN A 73 13.49 1.30 9.67
C ASN A 73 13.66 2.73 9.13
N ASP A 74 14.84 3.32 9.26
CA ASP A 74 15.09 4.70 8.81
C ASP A 74 15.05 4.83 7.28
N ALA A 75 15.46 3.78 6.55
CA ALA A 75 15.42 3.75 5.09
C ALA A 75 14.08 3.26 4.54
N LEU A 76 13.21 2.72 5.39
CA LEU A 76 11.97 2.08 4.96
C LEU A 76 11.02 3.02 4.19
N PRO A 77 10.79 4.28 4.61
CA PRO A 77 9.94 5.20 3.85
C PRO A 77 10.42 5.39 2.41
N SER A 78 11.71 5.72 2.21
CA SER A 78 12.26 5.93 0.86
C SER A 78 12.23 4.66 0.01
N MET A 79 12.46 3.49 0.59
CA MET A 79 12.32 2.22 -0.13
C MET A 79 10.87 1.95 -0.56
N MET A 80 9.90 2.37 0.24
CA MET A 80 8.48 2.25 -0.13
C MET A 80 8.10 3.21 -1.25
N GLU A 81 8.64 4.44 -1.25
CA GLU A 81 8.48 5.40 -2.34
C GLU A 81 9.02 4.83 -3.66
N ASP A 82 10.25 4.29 -3.65
CA ASP A 82 10.89 3.67 -4.81
C ASP A 82 10.11 2.43 -5.31
N ALA A 83 9.65 1.59 -4.38
CA ALA A 83 8.87 0.41 -4.72
C ALA A 83 7.52 0.78 -5.34
N ALA A 84 6.82 1.77 -4.79
CA ALA A 84 5.56 2.27 -5.32
C ALA A 84 5.72 2.83 -6.74
N ALA A 85 6.76 3.65 -6.97
CA ALA A 85 7.08 4.17 -8.29
C ALA A 85 7.40 3.04 -9.29
N SER A 86 8.19 2.05 -8.89
CA SER A 86 8.55 0.89 -9.71
C SER A 86 7.36 0.01 -10.09
N LEU A 87 6.34 -0.06 -9.24
CA LEU A 87 5.11 -0.81 -9.47
C LEU A 87 4.02 0.00 -10.21
N GLY A 88 4.27 1.29 -10.49
CA GLY A 88 3.30 2.16 -11.14
C GLY A 88 2.15 2.59 -10.21
N TRP A 89 2.37 2.64 -8.89
CA TRP A 89 1.39 3.07 -7.89
C TRP A 89 1.35 4.59 -7.67
N GLY A 90 1.98 5.34 -8.55
CA GLY A 90 2.13 6.79 -8.46
C GLY A 90 3.44 7.20 -7.80
N ARG A 91 3.68 8.50 -7.72
CA ARG A 91 4.82 9.07 -7.02
C ARG A 91 4.44 9.37 -5.58
N TRP A 92 5.04 8.62 -4.66
CA TRP A 92 4.79 8.73 -3.24
C TRP A 92 5.76 9.72 -2.60
N HIS A 93 5.26 10.44 -1.59
CA HIS A 93 6.07 11.24 -0.67
C HIS A 93 5.58 10.98 0.75
N ILE A 94 6.45 10.34 1.55
CA ILE A 94 6.14 9.86 2.89
C ILE A 94 6.81 10.77 3.92
N ASP A 95 6.01 11.39 4.79
CA ASP A 95 6.45 12.19 5.93
C ASP A 95 6.10 11.45 7.22
N VAL A 96 7.13 11.02 7.97
CA VAL A 96 6.99 10.34 9.25
C VAL A 96 7.07 11.37 10.37
N GLY A 97 5.92 11.76 10.90
CA GLY A 97 5.82 12.70 12.03
C GLY A 97 6.02 12.01 13.38
N GLY A 98 6.39 12.83 14.38
CA GLY A 98 6.43 12.35 15.78
C GLY A 98 7.82 11.97 16.31
N SER A 99 8.88 12.66 15.91
CA SER A 99 10.19 12.61 16.58
C SER A 99 10.20 13.48 17.84
N GLY A 100 9.65 12.99 18.94
CA GLY A 100 9.67 13.66 20.23
C GLY A 100 8.64 13.06 21.21
N GLN A 101 8.94 13.10 22.52
CA GLN A 101 8.11 12.45 23.57
C GLN A 101 6.66 12.95 23.68
N ALA A 102 6.30 14.04 23.03
CA ALA A 102 4.97 14.65 23.08
C ALA A 102 4.24 14.70 21.73
N ALA A 103 4.88 14.34 20.60
CA ALA A 103 4.24 14.37 19.29
C ALA A 103 3.50 13.04 19.02
N ALA A 104 2.25 13.14 18.61
CA ALA A 104 1.48 11.95 18.21
C ALA A 104 2.15 11.27 17.01
N LEU A 105 2.39 9.97 17.12
CA LEU A 105 2.92 9.19 16.00
C LEU A 105 1.96 9.25 14.83
N SER A 106 2.42 9.69 13.68
CA SER A 106 1.63 9.74 12.45
C SER A 106 2.52 9.58 11.23
N ILE A 107 1.97 9.08 10.14
CA ILE A 107 2.57 9.12 8.82
C ILE A 107 1.61 9.88 7.92
N ARG A 108 2.13 10.86 7.18
CA ARG A 108 1.42 11.50 6.09
C ARG A 108 1.99 10.96 4.78
N LEU A 109 1.11 10.67 3.85
CA LEU A 109 1.50 10.26 2.51
C LEU A 109 0.78 11.15 1.50
N THR A 110 1.56 11.72 0.59
CA THR A 110 1.07 12.39 -0.61
C THR A 110 1.38 11.51 -1.81
N VAL A 111 0.39 11.32 -2.69
CA VAL A 111 0.54 10.50 -3.89
C VAL A 111 0.13 11.31 -5.09
N GLU A 112 1.08 11.56 -5.98
CA GLU A 112 0.83 12.14 -7.29
C GLU A 112 0.60 11.01 -8.31
N ASN A 113 -0.32 11.24 -9.24
CA ASN A 113 -0.59 10.30 -10.33
C ASN A 113 -1.02 8.91 -9.82
N SER A 114 -1.95 8.86 -8.87
CA SER A 114 -2.50 7.58 -8.39
C SER A 114 -3.22 6.83 -9.53
N PRO A 115 -2.79 5.58 -9.86
CA PRO A 115 -3.43 4.80 -10.92
C PRO A 115 -4.87 4.39 -10.56
N PHE A 116 -5.16 4.27 -9.26
CA PHE A 116 -6.50 3.90 -8.77
C PHE A 116 -7.48 5.06 -8.94
N ALA A 117 -7.07 6.28 -8.59
CA ALA A 117 -7.90 7.47 -8.77
C ALA A 117 -8.08 7.81 -10.26
N ALA A 118 -7.01 7.69 -11.06
CA ALA A 118 -7.05 8.01 -12.49
C ALA A 118 -7.93 7.06 -13.33
N ALA A 119 -8.13 5.83 -12.86
CA ALA A 119 -8.91 4.81 -13.58
C ALA A 119 -10.28 4.53 -12.95
N ALA A 120 -10.61 5.15 -11.83
CA ALA A 120 -11.92 4.99 -11.19
C ALA A 120 -12.98 5.84 -11.91
N SER A 121 -14.21 5.33 -11.96
CA SER A 121 -15.36 6.18 -12.27
C SER A 121 -15.61 7.16 -11.12
N PRO A 122 -16.14 8.37 -11.39
CA PRO A 122 -16.40 9.35 -10.35
C PRO A 122 -17.15 8.76 -9.17
N ALA A 123 -16.60 8.92 -7.97
CA ALA A 123 -17.15 8.35 -6.74
C ALA A 123 -17.39 9.42 -5.67
N ALA A 124 -18.41 9.21 -4.85
CA ALA A 124 -18.73 10.09 -3.71
C ALA A 124 -17.73 9.92 -2.54
N SER A 125 -16.95 8.84 -2.54
CA SER A 125 -15.98 8.50 -1.50
C SER A 125 -14.60 8.17 -2.10
N PRO A 126 -13.51 8.30 -1.33
CA PRO A 126 -12.17 7.92 -1.76
C PRO A 126 -12.08 6.48 -2.27
N VAL A 127 -11.24 6.25 -3.29
CA VAL A 127 -11.14 4.94 -3.97
C VAL A 127 -9.77 4.26 -3.80
N CYS A 128 -8.78 4.97 -3.28
CA CYS A 128 -7.40 4.48 -3.21
C CYS A 128 -7.13 3.60 -1.98
N HIS A 129 -8.08 2.73 -1.62
CA HIS A 129 -7.96 1.85 -0.44
C HIS A 129 -6.73 0.92 -0.47
N ALA A 130 -6.25 0.54 -1.66
CA ALA A 130 -5.02 -0.24 -1.80
C ALA A 130 -3.80 0.52 -1.24
N ILE A 131 -3.70 1.83 -1.53
CA ILE A 131 -2.63 2.69 -1.02
C ILE A 131 -2.75 2.84 0.49
N ALA A 132 -3.96 3.08 1.01
CA ALA A 132 -4.19 3.11 2.45
C ALA A 132 -3.76 1.81 3.14
N GLY A 133 -4.08 0.65 2.55
CA GLY A 133 -3.65 -0.66 3.07
C GLY A 133 -2.12 -0.82 3.11
N MET A 134 -1.40 -0.34 2.12
CA MET A 134 0.06 -0.37 2.14
C MET A 134 0.64 0.58 3.19
N LEU A 135 0.01 1.74 3.40
CA LEU A 135 0.40 2.68 4.45
C LEU A 135 0.15 2.12 5.86
N GLU A 136 -0.91 1.30 6.05
CA GLU A 136 -1.13 0.53 7.28
C GLU A 136 0.01 -0.46 7.54
N ALA A 137 0.45 -1.18 6.51
CA ALA A 137 1.57 -2.13 6.62
C ALA A 137 2.87 -1.41 6.99
N LEU A 138 3.15 -0.25 6.39
CA LEU A 138 4.31 0.59 6.72
C LEU A 138 4.24 1.08 8.17
N GLY A 139 3.12 1.65 8.60
CA GLY A 139 2.93 2.13 9.96
C GLY A 139 3.09 1.00 10.99
N ALA A 140 2.53 -0.17 10.71
CA ALA A 140 2.66 -1.34 11.57
C ALA A 140 4.12 -1.79 11.71
N ALA A 141 4.91 -1.73 10.66
CA ALA A 141 6.33 -2.08 10.70
C ALA A 141 7.14 -1.05 11.50
N LEU A 142 6.93 0.24 11.25
CA LEU A 142 7.67 1.31 11.95
C LEU A 142 7.34 1.39 13.45
N TRP A 143 6.09 1.20 13.82
CA TRP A 143 5.63 1.35 15.21
C TRP A 143 5.57 0.04 15.99
N GLN A 144 5.82 -1.11 15.34
CA GLN A 144 5.75 -2.44 15.93
C GLN A 144 4.39 -2.72 16.63
N ARG A 145 3.31 -2.16 16.07
CA ARG A 145 1.93 -2.31 16.51
C ARG A 145 0.95 -2.03 15.37
N PRO A 146 -0.31 -2.47 15.44
CA PRO A 146 -1.29 -2.22 14.41
C PRO A 146 -1.40 -0.73 14.09
N ALA A 147 -1.57 -0.44 12.81
CA ALA A 147 -1.83 0.89 12.28
C ALA A 147 -3.19 0.90 11.57
N ILE A 148 -3.80 2.06 11.51
CA ILE A 148 -4.95 2.36 10.66
C ILE A 148 -4.56 3.49 9.73
N ALA A 149 -4.97 3.41 8.47
CA ALA A 149 -4.76 4.47 7.50
C ALA A 149 -6.04 4.76 6.73
N HIS A 150 -6.19 5.99 6.32
CA HIS A 150 -7.30 6.40 5.48
C HIS A 150 -6.87 7.50 4.51
N GLU A 151 -7.52 7.53 3.37
CA GLU A 151 -7.41 8.60 2.41
C GLU A 151 -8.23 9.79 2.90
N THR A 152 -7.57 10.94 3.06
CA THR A 152 -8.21 12.19 3.52
C THR A 152 -8.66 13.06 2.36
N ARG A 153 -8.05 12.86 1.18
CA ARG A 153 -8.38 13.58 -0.04
C ARG A 153 -8.02 12.71 -1.25
N CYS A 154 -8.95 12.54 -2.16
CA CYS A 154 -8.74 11.80 -3.41
C CYS A 154 -8.70 12.76 -4.61
N SER A 155 -7.75 12.58 -5.51
CA SER A 155 -7.61 13.39 -6.73
C SER A 155 -8.78 13.22 -7.69
N ASP A 156 -9.42 12.06 -7.70
CA ASP A 156 -10.65 11.81 -8.47
C ASP A 156 -11.77 12.81 -8.11
N GLN A 157 -11.88 13.14 -6.81
CA GLN A 157 -12.90 14.07 -6.31
C GLN A 157 -12.55 15.54 -6.51
N HIS A 158 -11.26 15.89 -6.65
CA HIS A 158 -10.77 17.27 -6.64
C HIS A 158 -10.08 17.69 -7.94
N GLY A 159 -9.72 16.75 -8.80
CA GLY A 159 -9.17 17.03 -10.14
C GLY A 159 -7.75 17.61 -10.17
N ASP A 160 -7.01 17.59 -9.05
CA ASP A 160 -5.66 18.15 -8.94
C ASP A 160 -4.54 17.10 -9.12
N GLY A 161 -4.89 15.84 -9.36
CA GLY A 161 -3.94 14.76 -9.56
C GLY A 161 -3.22 14.27 -8.30
N VAL A 162 -3.63 14.74 -7.09
CA VAL A 162 -2.95 14.46 -5.83
C VAL A 162 -3.90 13.86 -4.80
N CYS A 163 -3.52 12.72 -4.24
CA CYS A 163 -4.21 12.06 -3.13
C CYS A 163 -3.43 12.21 -1.83
N HIS A 164 -4.13 12.39 -0.72
CA HIS A 164 -3.53 12.52 0.61
C HIS A 164 -4.05 11.44 1.55
N PHE A 165 -3.12 10.92 2.36
CA PHE A 165 -3.41 9.85 3.33
C PHE A 165 -2.78 10.18 4.67
N VAL A 166 -3.38 9.64 5.73
CA VAL A 166 -2.84 9.68 7.09
C VAL A 166 -2.92 8.30 7.69
N ALA A 167 -1.82 7.85 8.32
CA ALA A 167 -1.83 6.70 9.19
C ALA A 167 -1.49 7.08 10.63
N MET A 168 -2.05 6.33 11.56
CA MET A 168 -1.80 6.44 12.99
C MET A 168 -1.82 5.06 13.65
N PRO A 169 -1.17 4.90 14.80
CA PRO A 169 -1.26 3.66 15.55
C PRO A 169 -2.71 3.36 15.94
N SER A 170 -3.12 2.10 15.76
CA SER A 170 -4.43 1.63 16.23
C SER A 170 -4.41 1.41 17.75
N SER A 171 -5.48 1.77 18.44
CA SER A 171 -5.71 1.42 19.84
C SER A 171 -6.17 -0.03 20.02
N VAL A 172 -6.51 -0.73 18.94
CA VAL A 172 -6.96 -2.13 18.97
C VAL A 172 -5.74 -3.05 19.08
N ALA A 173 -5.70 -3.90 20.09
CA ALA A 173 -4.67 -4.94 20.23
C ALA A 173 -4.74 -5.91 19.05
N MET A 174 -3.58 -6.37 18.54
CA MET A 174 -3.55 -7.44 17.54
C MET A 174 -4.21 -8.71 18.09
N PRO A 175 -5.12 -9.34 17.31
CA PRO A 175 -5.49 -10.71 17.64
C PRO A 175 -4.23 -11.60 17.54
N PRO A 176 -4.09 -12.61 18.42
CA PRO A 176 -2.96 -13.53 18.36
C PRO A 176 -2.88 -14.15 16.96
N SER A 177 -1.66 -14.18 16.42
CA SER A 177 -1.38 -14.77 15.10
C SER A 177 -1.82 -16.23 15.09
N SER A 178 -2.82 -16.55 14.27
CA SER A 178 -3.37 -17.91 14.12
C SER A 178 -2.62 -18.76 13.09
N PHE A 179 -1.35 -18.48 12.84
CA PHE A 179 -0.53 -19.35 11.99
C PHE A 179 0.21 -20.37 12.84
N PRO A 180 0.02 -21.69 12.57
CA PRO A 180 0.87 -22.70 13.16
C PRO A 180 2.32 -22.49 12.68
N PRO A 181 3.33 -22.79 13.54
CA PRO A 181 4.71 -22.73 13.13
C PRO A 181 4.91 -23.71 11.95
N THR A 182 5.47 -23.23 10.85
CA THR A 182 5.96 -24.09 9.77
C THR A 182 7.07 -24.93 10.36
N SER A 183 6.81 -26.23 10.53
CA SER A 183 7.84 -27.20 10.90
C SER A 183 8.92 -27.29 9.82
N PRO A 184 10.18 -27.55 10.20
CA PRO A 184 11.35 -27.57 9.31
C PRO A 184 11.29 -28.68 8.26
#